data_6d3ccc620eb9c0bee941ff8784f6f215
#
_entry.id   6d3ccc620eb9c0bee941ff8784f6f215
#
_cell.length_a   1.000
_cell.length_b   1.000
_cell.length_c   1.000
_cell.angle_alpha   90.00
_cell.angle_beta   90.00
_cell.angle_gamma   90.00
#
_symmetry.space_group_name_H-M   'P 1'
#
loop_
_entity.id
_entity.type
_entity.pdbx_description
1 polymer ?
#
loop_
_entity_poly.entity_id
_entity_poly.type
_entity_poly.pdbx_seq_one_letter_code
_entity_poly.pdbx_strand_id
1 'polypeptide(L)' 'MTDYAVIFEQAGDGWSVRAVDIPVFSVGDTREEAAESIREAITL' A
#
# COMPACT_ATOMS: atom_id res chain seq x y z
N MET A 1 -1.32 -14.98 -12.64
CA MET A 1 -0.80 -13.77 -12.01
C MET A 1 -1.95 -12.89 -11.56
N THR A 2 -1.84 -12.34 -10.38
CA THR A 2 -2.91 -11.52 -9.81
C THR A 2 -2.48 -10.07 -9.81
N ASP A 3 -3.29 -9.23 -10.43
CA ASP A 3 -3.08 -7.79 -10.42
C ASP A 3 -4.07 -7.14 -9.49
N TYR A 4 -3.63 -6.09 -8.86
CA TYR A 4 -4.50 -5.31 -8.01
C TYR A 4 -4.12 -3.84 -8.14
N ALA A 5 -5.09 -2.98 -7.93
CA ALA A 5 -4.89 -1.54 -8.01
C ALA A 5 -4.76 -0.97 -6.61
N VAL A 6 -3.85 -0.05 -6.45
CA VAL A 6 -3.64 0.61 -5.17
C VAL A 6 -3.56 2.11 -5.39
N ILE A 7 -3.86 2.85 -4.32
CA ILE A 7 -3.79 4.30 -4.32
C ILE A 7 -2.79 4.72 -3.25
N PHE A 8 -1.81 5.53 -3.66
CA PHE A 8 -0.83 6.09 -2.73
C PHE A 8 -1.24 7.51 -2.36
N GLU A 9 -1.09 7.84 -1.09
CA GLU A 9 -1.33 9.19 -0.61
C GLU A 9 -0.21 9.58 0.33
N GLN A 10 0.30 10.78 0.13
CA GLN A 10 1.30 11.33 1.05
C GLN A 10 0.57 12.00 2.21
N ALA A 11 0.97 11.67 3.42
CA ALA A 11 0.35 12.22 4.62
C ALA A 11 1.44 12.51 5.64
N GLY A 12 1.59 13.79 5.99
CA GLY A 12 2.63 14.17 6.91
C GLY A 12 4.00 13.81 6.37
N ASP A 13 4.76 13.07 7.17
CA ASP A 13 6.11 12.68 6.81
C ASP A 13 6.17 11.31 6.14
N GLY A 14 5.04 10.71 5.91
CA GLY A 14 5.04 9.36 5.37
C GLY A 14 4.04 9.17 4.25
N TRP A 15 3.83 7.92 3.92
CA TRP A 15 2.95 7.53 2.83
C TRP A 15 1.96 6.49 3.31
N SER A 16 0.76 6.56 2.77
CA SER A 16 -0.20 5.50 2.95
C SER A 16 -0.55 4.93 1.59
N VAL A 17 -0.97 3.68 1.58
CA VAL A 17 -1.38 3.01 0.38
C VAL A 17 -2.56 2.11 0.71
N ARG A 18 -3.54 2.10 -0.17
CA ARG A 18 -4.71 1.24 0.04
C ARG A 18 -5.05 0.55 -1.25
N ALA A 19 -5.57 -0.66 -1.12
CA ALA A 19 -6.05 -1.41 -2.27
C ALA A 19 -7.45 -0.93 -2.61
N VAL A 20 -7.76 -0.89 -3.91
CA VAL A 20 -9.04 -0.41 -4.38
C VAL A 20 -10.13 -1.47 -4.23
N ASP A 21 -9.77 -2.71 -4.52
CA ASP A 21 -10.77 -3.77 -4.61
C ASP A 21 -10.95 -4.56 -3.33
N ILE A 22 -10.00 -4.47 -2.42
CA ILE A 22 -10.04 -5.24 -1.17
C ILE A 22 -9.74 -4.29 -0.01
N PRO A 23 -10.25 -4.59 1.19
CA PRO A 23 -10.09 -3.67 2.33
C PRO A 23 -8.73 -3.84 3.01
N VAL A 24 -7.67 -3.56 2.28
CA VAL A 24 -6.31 -3.67 2.81
C VAL A 24 -5.61 -2.34 2.61
N PHE A 25 -4.92 -1.88 3.65
CA PHE A 25 -4.13 -0.67 3.54
C PHE A 25 -2.85 -0.84 4.34
N SER A 26 -1.88 0.04 4.06
CA SER A 26 -0.60 -0.01 4.74
C SER A 26 0.01 1.38 4.76
N VAL A 27 1.07 1.53 5.55
CA VAL A 27 1.78 2.81 5.65
C VAL A 27 3.27 2.54 5.60
N GLY A 28 4.02 3.58 5.26
CA GLY A 28 5.47 3.51 5.25
C GLY A 28 6.05 4.90 5.29
N ASP A 29 7.33 5.00 5.61
CA ASP A 29 8.02 6.28 5.61
C ASP A 29 8.26 6.78 4.21
N THR A 30 8.41 5.89 3.25
CA THR A 30 8.58 6.23 1.85
C THR A 30 7.54 5.49 1.03
N ARG A 31 7.39 5.94 -0.20
CA ARG A 31 6.46 5.30 -1.12
C ARG A 31 6.84 3.84 -1.36
N GLU A 32 8.15 3.58 -1.48
CA GLU A 32 8.63 2.23 -1.68
C GLU A 32 8.33 1.33 -0.49
N GLU A 33 8.49 1.86 0.71
CA GLU A 33 8.18 1.08 1.91
C GLU A 33 6.69 0.77 2.00
N ALA A 34 5.86 1.76 1.68
CA ALA A 34 4.42 1.53 1.68
C ALA A 34 4.04 0.47 0.65
N ALA A 35 4.63 0.54 -0.52
CA ALA A 35 4.34 -0.42 -1.58
C ALA A 35 4.73 -1.84 -1.16
N GLU A 36 5.90 -1.99 -0.56
CA GLU A 36 6.35 -3.30 -0.12
C GLU A 36 5.47 -3.82 1.01
N SER A 37 5.09 -2.94 1.91
CA SER A 37 4.28 -3.32 3.05
C SER A 37 2.90 -3.83 2.61
N ILE A 38 2.26 -3.14 1.66
CA ILE A 38 0.95 -3.60 1.22
C ILE A 38 1.05 -4.87 0.40
N ARG A 39 2.16 -5.03 -0.34
CA ARG A 39 2.35 -6.27 -1.07
C ARG A 39 2.41 -7.46 -0.13
N GLU A 40 3.12 -7.32 0.98
CA GLU A 40 3.21 -8.39 1.96
C GLU A 40 1.85 -8.67 2.59
N ALA A 41 1.10 -7.62 2.88
CA ALA A 41 -0.22 -7.79 3.47
C ALA A 41 -1.16 -8.56 2.54
N ILE A 42 -1.07 -8.30 1.26
CA ILE A 42 -1.94 -8.95 0.29
C ILE A 42 -1.49 -10.37 0.01
N THR A 43 -0.19 -10.61 0.05
CA THR A 43 0.36 -11.92 -0.29
C THR A 43 0.05 -12.96 0.79
N LEU A 44 -0.16 -12.53 2.01
CA LEU A 44 -0.49 -13.48 3.06
C LEU A 44 -1.82 -14.17 2.75
#